data_686ec7720827b93823fcebedc0679767
#
_entry.id   686ec7720827b93823fcebedc0679767
#
_cell.length_a   1.000
_cell.length_b   1.000
_cell.length_c   1.000
_cell.angle_alpha   90.00
_cell.angle_beta   90.00
_cell.angle_gamma   90.00
#
_symmetry.space_group_name_H-M   'P 1'
#
loop_
_entity.id
_entity.type
_entity.pdbx_description
1 polymer ?
#
loop_
_entity_poly.entity_id
_entity_poly.type
_entity_poly.pdbx_seq_one_letter_code
_entity_poly.pdbx_strand_id
1 'polypeptide(L)'
;MKIAVSSTGQSLQDPLDPRFGRCAGFVIYDSDSRTSSFLSNSQQQNLPGGAGIQTAKMVANAGADVLITGQIGPKAMDALSQTQIHVFSSSAGTVQEAIDAWQRNELQAISTPTGEPGSGMGMGGGGGKRGRGPGQGGRGMGGGARGRGPGQGGQGLGGGGQGKGPGQGGRGKGGRGGGMF
;
A
#
# COMPACT_ATOMS: atom_id res chain seq x y z
N MET A 1 -11.10 -26.22 3.08
CA MET A 1 -11.19 -24.79 3.46
C MET A 1 -9.81 -24.16 3.45
N LYS A 2 -9.67 -22.97 2.83
CA LYS A 2 -8.38 -22.30 2.68
C LYS A 2 -8.21 -21.13 3.66
N ILE A 3 -7.12 -21.17 4.43
CA ILE A 3 -6.76 -20.16 5.43
C ILE A 3 -5.55 -19.41 4.91
N ALA A 4 -5.67 -18.09 4.71
CA ALA A 4 -4.56 -17.22 4.36
C ALA A 4 -4.01 -16.57 5.62
N VAL A 5 -2.70 -16.67 5.85
CA VAL A 5 -2.03 -16.03 7.00
C VAL A 5 -0.94 -15.11 6.46
N SER A 6 -0.95 -13.84 6.85
CA SER A 6 0.11 -12.90 6.48
C SER A 6 1.44 -13.33 7.09
N SER A 7 2.51 -13.35 6.27
CA SER A 7 3.79 -13.94 6.67
C SER A 7 4.97 -13.12 6.15
N THR A 8 6.07 -13.17 6.88
CA THR A 8 7.38 -12.65 6.46
C THR A 8 8.16 -13.63 5.58
N GLY A 9 7.76 -14.92 5.57
CA GLY A 9 8.38 -16.00 4.81
C GLY A 9 7.37 -16.92 4.15
N GLN A 10 7.80 -18.10 3.71
CA GLN A 10 7.05 -18.98 2.82
C GLN A 10 6.52 -20.25 3.49
N SER A 11 6.87 -20.46 4.76
CA SER A 11 6.56 -21.68 5.50
C SER A 11 5.64 -21.43 6.69
N LEU A 12 5.06 -22.48 7.23
CA LEU A 12 4.24 -22.45 8.45
C LEU A 12 5.04 -22.03 9.70
N GLN A 13 6.37 -22.21 9.67
CA GLN A 13 7.27 -21.88 10.78
C GLN A 13 7.76 -20.42 10.73
N ASP A 14 7.51 -19.72 9.63
CA ASP A 14 7.91 -18.33 9.51
C ASP A 14 7.01 -17.41 10.35
N PRO A 15 7.57 -16.25 10.77
CA PRO A 15 6.80 -15.30 11.57
C PRO A 15 5.58 -14.75 10.83
N LEU A 16 4.48 -14.56 11.56
CA LEU A 16 3.33 -13.79 11.10
C LEU A 16 3.76 -12.33 10.87
N ASP A 17 3.47 -11.77 9.71
CA ASP A 17 3.65 -10.32 9.48
C ASP A 17 2.37 -9.59 9.94
N PRO A 18 2.47 -8.65 10.89
CA PRO A 18 1.30 -7.93 11.39
C PRO A 18 0.67 -6.99 10.36
N ARG A 19 1.35 -6.68 9.26
CA ARG A 19 0.91 -5.66 8.29
C ARG A 19 0.29 -6.28 7.05
N PHE A 20 -1.02 -6.43 7.00
CA PHE A 20 -1.76 -7.06 5.89
C PHE A 20 -1.28 -6.65 4.49
N GLY A 21 -1.32 -5.35 4.17
CA GLY A 21 -1.02 -4.86 2.81
C GLY A 21 0.47 -4.73 2.50
N ARG A 22 1.35 -4.95 3.47
CA ARG A 22 2.80 -4.74 3.38
C ARG A 22 3.62 -5.97 3.74
N CYS A 23 2.97 -7.09 4.05
CA CYS A 23 3.67 -8.36 4.29
C CYS A 23 4.39 -8.86 3.03
N ALA A 24 5.37 -9.73 3.20
CA ALA A 24 6.08 -10.36 2.10
C ALA A 24 5.16 -11.27 1.26
N GLY A 25 4.19 -11.90 1.92
CA GLY A 25 3.18 -12.74 1.27
C GLY A 25 2.24 -13.39 2.27
N PHE A 26 1.52 -14.36 1.78
CA PHE A 26 0.58 -15.16 2.56
C PHE A 26 0.91 -16.63 2.43
N VAL A 27 0.95 -17.32 3.55
CA VAL A 27 0.90 -18.78 3.54
C VAL A 27 -0.56 -19.17 3.46
N ILE A 28 -0.93 -19.88 2.40
CA ILE A 28 -2.27 -20.41 2.19
C ILE A 28 -2.26 -21.86 2.67
N TYR A 29 -2.95 -22.11 3.75
CA TYR A 29 -3.11 -23.45 4.30
C TYR A 29 -4.47 -24.03 3.92
N ASP A 30 -4.47 -25.19 3.31
CA ASP A 30 -5.69 -25.94 3.01
C ASP A 30 -5.93 -27.00 4.09
N SER A 31 -7.02 -26.82 4.85
CA SER A 31 -7.37 -27.71 5.96
C SER A 31 -7.77 -29.12 5.53
N ASP A 32 -8.27 -29.28 4.30
CA ASP A 32 -8.79 -30.56 3.81
C ASP A 32 -7.63 -31.46 3.34
N SER A 33 -6.70 -30.89 2.58
CA SER A 33 -5.49 -31.58 2.11
C SER A 33 -4.32 -31.52 3.10
N ARG A 34 -4.39 -30.63 4.10
CA ARG A 34 -3.30 -30.34 5.05
C ARG A 34 -2.01 -29.90 4.36
N THR A 35 -2.14 -29.22 3.26
CA THR A 35 -1.00 -28.67 2.50
C THR A 35 -0.92 -27.17 2.64
N SER A 36 0.28 -26.63 2.48
CA SER A 36 0.50 -25.18 2.45
C SER A 36 1.18 -24.76 1.15
N SER A 37 0.84 -23.56 0.69
CA SER A 37 1.46 -22.92 -0.45
C SER A 37 1.72 -21.44 -0.12
N PHE A 38 2.64 -20.81 -0.84
CA PHE A 38 2.97 -19.40 -0.62
C PHE A 38 2.44 -18.52 -1.75
N LEU A 39 1.71 -17.47 -1.39
CA LEU A 39 1.21 -16.43 -2.27
C LEU A 39 2.02 -15.15 -2.05
N SER A 40 2.92 -14.82 -2.98
CA SER A 40 3.78 -13.64 -2.87
C SER A 40 3.00 -12.34 -2.99
N ASN A 41 3.30 -11.37 -2.12
CA ASN A 41 2.74 -10.01 -2.12
C ASN A 41 3.76 -8.95 -2.59
N SER A 42 4.88 -9.37 -3.18
CA SER A 42 6.01 -8.50 -3.53
C SER A 42 5.64 -7.34 -4.46
N GLN A 43 4.67 -7.51 -5.34
CA GLN A 43 4.21 -6.45 -6.23
C GLN A 43 3.36 -5.41 -5.48
N GLN A 44 2.46 -5.85 -4.60
CA GLN A 44 1.53 -4.99 -3.89
C GLN A 44 2.18 -4.25 -2.73
N GLN A 45 3.08 -4.90 -1.98
CA GLN A 45 3.75 -4.30 -0.81
C GLN A 45 4.53 -3.02 -1.14
N ASN A 46 5.03 -2.89 -2.38
CA ASN A 46 5.85 -1.77 -2.84
C ASN A 46 5.03 -0.64 -3.50
N LEU A 47 3.70 -0.79 -3.63
CA LEU A 47 2.87 0.24 -4.22
C LEU A 47 2.88 1.52 -3.35
N PRO A 48 2.98 2.71 -3.95
CA PRO A 48 2.94 3.98 -3.22
C PRO A 48 1.59 4.23 -2.56
N GLY A 49 0.52 3.60 -3.06
CA GLY A 49 -0.83 3.67 -2.53
C GLY A 49 -1.68 2.49 -2.98
N GLY A 50 -2.74 2.17 -2.24
CA GLY A 50 -3.68 1.11 -2.61
C GLY A 50 -3.16 -0.32 -2.39
N ALA A 51 -1.98 -0.51 -1.79
CA ALA A 51 -1.42 -1.83 -1.52
C ALA A 51 -2.45 -2.76 -0.85
N GLY A 52 -3.11 -2.31 0.21
CA GLY A 52 -4.09 -3.11 0.94
C GLY A 52 -5.30 -3.55 0.10
N ILE A 53 -5.78 -2.70 -0.83
CA ILE A 53 -6.89 -3.05 -1.73
C ILE A 53 -6.45 -4.13 -2.72
N GLN A 54 -5.27 -3.99 -3.31
CA GLN A 54 -4.74 -4.97 -4.25
C GLN A 54 -4.43 -6.29 -3.57
N THR A 55 -3.88 -6.24 -2.35
CA THR A 55 -3.66 -7.43 -1.51
C THR A 55 -4.97 -8.13 -1.18
N ALA A 56 -6.04 -7.39 -0.83
CA ALA A 56 -7.37 -7.98 -0.58
C ALA A 56 -7.91 -8.73 -1.79
N LYS A 57 -7.81 -8.13 -2.98
CA LYS A 57 -8.20 -8.79 -4.25
C LYS A 57 -7.38 -10.04 -4.52
N MET A 58 -6.07 -9.98 -4.26
CA MET A 58 -5.16 -11.11 -4.47
C MET A 58 -5.52 -12.30 -3.57
N VAL A 59 -5.78 -12.05 -2.28
CA VAL A 59 -6.19 -13.08 -1.32
C VAL A 59 -7.56 -13.67 -1.69
N ALA A 60 -8.50 -12.82 -2.11
CA ALA A 60 -9.82 -13.28 -2.58
C ALA A 60 -9.72 -14.16 -3.83
N ASN A 61 -8.89 -13.76 -4.80
CA ASN A 61 -8.65 -14.54 -6.03
C ASN A 61 -7.95 -15.88 -5.76
N ALA A 62 -7.19 -15.99 -4.68
CA ALA A 62 -6.60 -17.26 -4.23
C ALA A 62 -7.65 -18.22 -3.63
N GLY A 63 -8.89 -17.77 -3.45
CA GLY A 63 -9.99 -18.55 -2.91
C GLY A 63 -9.86 -18.79 -1.40
N ALA A 64 -9.30 -17.85 -0.66
CA ALA A 64 -9.24 -17.92 0.80
C ALA A 64 -10.64 -17.75 1.41
N ASP A 65 -10.98 -18.62 2.34
CA ASP A 65 -12.21 -18.55 3.14
C ASP A 65 -11.97 -17.75 4.43
N VAL A 66 -10.75 -17.85 4.95
CA VAL A 66 -10.32 -17.22 6.20
C VAL A 66 -9.02 -16.45 5.96
N LEU A 67 -8.93 -15.27 6.56
CA LEU A 67 -7.73 -14.44 6.60
C LEU A 67 -7.32 -14.20 8.05
N ILE A 68 -6.07 -14.50 8.38
CA ILE A 68 -5.48 -14.21 9.69
C ILE A 68 -4.32 -13.22 9.49
N THR A 69 -4.35 -12.09 10.19
CA THR A 69 -3.32 -11.05 10.11
C THR A 69 -3.34 -10.20 11.37
N GLY A 70 -2.37 -9.31 11.56
CA GLY A 70 -2.35 -8.39 12.70
C GLY A 70 -3.22 -7.16 12.47
N GLN A 71 -2.83 -6.31 11.52
CA GLN A 71 -3.46 -5.01 11.30
C GLN A 71 -3.95 -4.86 9.88
N ILE A 72 -5.16 -4.35 9.73
CA ILE A 72 -5.79 -4.05 8.44
C ILE A 72 -6.22 -2.59 8.43
N GLY A 73 -5.80 -1.84 7.41
CA GLY A 73 -6.23 -0.48 7.19
C GLY A 73 -7.66 -0.39 6.63
N PRO A 74 -8.33 0.78 6.75
CA PRO A 74 -9.74 0.94 6.40
C PRO A 74 -10.06 0.56 4.94
N LYS A 75 -9.26 1.01 3.97
CA LYS A 75 -9.49 0.69 2.55
C LYS A 75 -9.35 -0.79 2.21
N ALA A 76 -8.50 -1.51 2.95
CA ALA A 76 -8.35 -2.95 2.78
C ALA A 76 -9.52 -3.70 3.42
N MET A 77 -9.97 -3.26 4.59
CA MET A 77 -11.16 -3.81 5.24
C MET A 77 -12.41 -3.60 4.39
N ASP A 78 -12.60 -2.41 3.80
CA ASP A 78 -13.72 -2.13 2.88
C ASP A 78 -13.69 -3.09 1.67
N ALA A 79 -12.50 -3.36 1.11
CA ALA A 79 -12.36 -4.30 0.01
C ALA A 79 -12.64 -5.75 0.42
N LEU A 80 -12.21 -6.16 1.62
CA LEU A 80 -12.48 -7.50 2.17
C LEU A 80 -13.95 -7.69 2.55
N SER A 81 -14.64 -6.66 3.03
CA SER A 81 -16.07 -6.72 3.37
C SER A 81 -16.98 -7.04 2.17
N GLN A 82 -16.50 -6.79 0.95
CA GLN A 82 -17.17 -7.14 -0.29
C GLN A 82 -16.92 -8.60 -0.73
N THR A 83 -16.14 -9.33 0.04
CA THR A 83 -15.84 -10.75 -0.19
C THR A 83 -16.51 -11.61 0.89
N GLN A 84 -16.45 -12.93 0.73
CA GLN A 84 -16.93 -13.88 1.75
C GLN A 84 -15.82 -14.30 2.73
N ILE A 85 -14.70 -13.58 2.76
CA ILE A 85 -13.56 -13.92 3.61
C ILE A 85 -13.82 -13.50 5.05
N HIS A 86 -13.72 -14.43 5.97
CA HIS A 86 -13.77 -14.16 7.40
C HIS A 86 -12.39 -13.70 7.90
N VAL A 87 -12.32 -12.51 8.48
CA VAL A 87 -11.06 -11.89 8.90
C VAL A 87 -10.87 -12.03 10.41
N PHE A 88 -9.69 -12.50 10.82
CA PHE A 88 -9.31 -12.66 12.22
C PHE A 88 -8.02 -11.89 12.53
N SER A 89 -7.96 -11.33 13.74
CA SER A 89 -6.74 -10.70 14.25
C SER A 89 -5.92 -11.72 15.05
N SER A 90 -4.61 -11.71 14.81
CA SER A 90 -3.65 -12.52 15.58
C SER A 90 -2.37 -11.74 15.86
N SER A 91 -1.84 -11.96 17.04
CA SER A 91 -0.50 -11.54 17.46
C SER A 91 0.43 -12.75 17.69
N ALA A 92 0.09 -13.90 17.11
CA ALA A 92 0.92 -15.11 17.19
C ALA A 92 2.32 -14.87 16.63
N GLY A 93 3.30 -15.64 17.10
CA GLY A 93 4.68 -15.55 16.65
C GLY A 93 4.87 -16.11 15.24
N THR A 94 4.27 -17.28 14.96
CA THR A 94 4.40 -17.99 13.68
C THR A 94 3.05 -18.17 12.97
N VAL A 95 3.13 -18.48 11.68
CA VAL A 95 1.95 -18.83 10.88
C VAL A 95 1.24 -20.06 11.45
N GLN A 96 1.99 -21.09 11.87
CA GLN A 96 1.43 -22.30 12.46
C GLN A 96 0.66 -22.00 13.74
N GLU A 97 1.24 -21.22 14.65
CA GLU A 97 0.57 -20.82 15.90
C GLU A 97 -0.73 -20.05 15.63
N ALA A 98 -0.75 -19.20 14.62
CA ALA A 98 -1.96 -18.48 14.21
C ALA A 98 -3.07 -19.41 13.71
N ILE A 99 -2.72 -20.42 12.90
CA ILE A 99 -3.66 -21.44 12.42
C ILE A 99 -4.18 -22.27 13.60
N ASP A 100 -3.30 -22.70 14.49
CA ASP A 100 -3.67 -23.49 15.65
C ASP A 100 -4.61 -22.72 16.60
N ALA A 101 -4.32 -21.44 16.84
CA ALA A 101 -5.18 -20.58 17.63
C ALA A 101 -6.57 -20.39 16.99
N TRP A 102 -6.61 -20.24 15.66
CA TRP A 102 -7.87 -20.18 14.92
C TRP A 102 -8.68 -21.47 15.03
N GLN A 103 -8.03 -22.63 14.90
CA GLN A 103 -8.68 -23.94 15.04
C GLN A 103 -9.25 -24.17 16.44
N ARG A 104 -8.62 -23.59 17.47
CA ARG A 104 -9.11 -23.61 18.85
C ARG A 104 -10.16 -22.54 19.17
N ASN A 105 -10.57 -21.74 18.17
CA ASN A 105 -11.48 -20.60 18.32
C ASN A 105 -10.98 -19.54 19.33
N GLU A 106 -9.68 -19.35 19.42
CA GLU A 106 -9.04 -18.37 20.31
C GLU A 106 -8.87 -16.99 19.66
N LEU A 107 -9.06 -16.89 18.33
CA LEU A 107 -8.92 -15.63 17.61
C LEU A 107 -10.24 -14.85 17.55
N GLN A 108 -10.13 -13.53 17.59
CA GLN A 108 -11.28 -12.64 17.44
C GLN A 108 -11.50 -12.31 15.96
N ALA A 109 -12.73 -12.49 15.51
CA ALA A 109 -13.15 -12.00 14.20
C ALA A 109 -13.21 -10.47 14.20
N ILE A 110 -12.71 -9.85 13.15
CA ILE A 110 -12.73 -8.40 12.97
C ILE A 110 -13.55 -8.02 11.74
N SER A 111 -14.45 -7.07 11.92
CA SER A 111 -15.24 -6.45 10.84
C SER A 111 -14.94 -4.96 10.66
N THR A 112 -14.09 -4.40 11.53
CA THR A 112 -13.66 -3.00 11.49
C THR A 112 -12.16 -2.90 11.31
N PRO A 113 -11.66 -1.80 10.71
CA PRO A 113 -10.23 -1.60 10.54
C PRO A 113 -9.51 -1.58 11.89
N THR A 114 -8.37 -2.27 11.99
CA THR A 114 -7.53 -2.31 13.19
C THR A 114 -6.25 -1.49 13.04
N GLY A 115 -5.91 -1.07 11.81
CA GLY A 115 -4.76 -0.24 11.48
C GLY A 115 -5.17 1.20 11.19
N GLU A 116 -4.30 2.15 11.53
CA GLU A 116 -4.52 3.56 11.21
C GLU A 116 -4.46 3.82 9.69
N PRO A 117 -5.24 4.78 9.18
CA PRO A 117 -5.17 5.19 7.79
C PRO A 117 -3.75 5.70 7.46
N GLY A 118 -3.05 5.03 6.56
CA GLY A 118 -1.73 5.47 6.11
C GLY A 118 -0.53 4.93 6.89
N SER A 119 -0.70 4.01 7.84
CA SER A 119 0.41 3.36 8.57
C SER A 119 1.39 2.56 7.71
N GLY A 120 1.23 2.59 6.39
CA GLY A 120 2.16 1.99 5.42
C GLY A 120 3.03 2.97 4.65
N MET A 121 2.90 4.28 4.87
CA MET A 121 3.81 5.26 4.27
C MET A 121 4.95 5.55 5.24
N GLY A 122 6.15 5.16 4.82
CA GLY A 122 7.39 5.47 5.52
C GLY A 122 7.50 6.97 5.83
N MET A 123 8.02 7.27 6.99
CA MET A 123 8.32 8.61 7.51
C MET A 123 8.93 9.51 6.43
N GLY A 124 8.18 10.47 5.97
CA GLY A 124 8.65 11.67 5.31
C GLY A 124 8.19 12.86 6.14
N GLY A 125 9.08 13.43 6.91
CA GLY A 125 8.82 14.51 7.85
C GLY A 125 8.28 15.77 7.18
N GLY A 126 7.48 16.52 7.94
CA GLY A 126 7.01 17.85 7.56
C GLY A 126 6.01 18.36 8.57
N GLY A 127 6.50 18.75 9.73
CA GLY A 127 5.72 19.44 10.74
C GLY A 127 5.17 20.77 10.22
N GLY A 128 3.86 20.91 10.30
CA GLY A 128 3.16 22.16 10.07
C GLY A 128 2.01 22.28 11.04
N LYS A 129 2.31 22.50 12.30
CA LYS A 129 1.32 22.95 13.28
C LYS A 129 0.88 24.36 12.89
N ARG A 130 -0.24 24.50 12.25
CA ARG A 130 -0.99 25.75 12.23
C ARG A 130 -1.93 25.76 13.43
N GLY A 131 -1.42 26.29 14.55
CA GLY A 131 -2.23 26.66 15.68
C GLY A 131 -3.17 27.80 15.29
N ARG A 132 -4.46 27.54 15.26
CA ARG A 132 -5.49 28.57 15.36
C ARG A 132 -5.69 28.88 16.84
N GLY A 133 -5.08 29.94 17.31
CA GLY A 133 -5.45 30.59 18.55
C GLY A 133 -6.58 31.58 18.30
N PRO A 134 -7.60 31.68 19.17
CA PRO A 134 -8.56 32.77 19.12
C PRO A 134 -7.95 34.00 19.74
N GLY A 135 -7.57 34.99 18.92
CA GLY A 135 -7.15 36.30 19.37
C GLY A 135 -8.33 37.27 19.37
N GLN A 136 -8.77 37.64 20.56
CA GLN A 136 -9.68 38.74 20.82
C GLN A 136 -9.09 40.09 20.41
N GLY A 137 -9.97 40.93 19.92
CA GLY A 137 -10.00 42.35 19.70
C GLY A 137 -8.92 43.26 20.23
N GLY A 138 -8.47 44.11 19.36
CA GLY A 138 -7.79 45.34 19.65
C GLY A 138 -8.19 46.39 18.63
N ARG A 139 -9.00 47.36 19.07
CA ARG A 139 -9.28 48.60 18.34
C ARG A 139 -8.01 49.44 18.40
N GLY A 140 -7.47 49.87 17.27
CA GLY A 140 -6.42 50.86 17.13
C GLY A 140 -6.71 51.79 15.97
N MET A 141 -7.11 53.00 16.28
CA MET A 141 -7.18 54.17 15.36
C MET A 141 -5.78 54.69 15.08
N GLY A 142 -5.58 55.23 13.89
CA GLY A 142 -4.43 56.10 13.54
C GLY A 142 -3.91 55.79 12.14
N GLY A 143 -4.21 56.54 11.12
CA GLY A 143 -3.62 57.79 10.80
C GLY A 143 -2.62 57.66 9.69
N GLY A 144 -2.99 57.99 8.45
CA GLY A 144 -2.31 58.76 7.45
C GLY A 144 -0.89 58.36 7.00
N ALA A 145 -0.73 58.10 5.69
CA ALA A 145 0.22 58.84 4.88
C ALA A 145 0.24 58.32 3.43
N ARG A 146 0.11 59.26 2.54
CA ARG A 146 0.20 59.10 1.08
C ARG A 146 1.64 58.81 0.66
N GLY A 147 1.83 57.84 -0.21
CA GLY A 147 3.07 57.62 -0.94
C GLY A 147 2.78 57.23 -2.37
N ARG A 148 2.81 58.22 -3.27
CA ARG A 148 2.86 58.04 -4.72
C ARG A 148 4.29 57.67 -5.11
N GLY A 149 4.47 56.65 -5.91
CA GLY A 149 5.68 56.42 -6.67
C GLY A 149 5.41 55.56 -7.90
N PRO A 150 5.61 56.11 -9.11
CA PRO A 150 5.53 55.33 -10.33
C PRO A 150 6.89 54.73 -10.65
N GLY A 151 6.97 53.44 -10.85
CA GLY A 151 8.14 52.74 -11.36
C GLY A 151 7.83 51.97 -12.61
N GLN A 152 8.34 52.49 -13.70
CA GLN A 152 8.30 51.94 -15.05
C GLN A 152 9.14 50.67 -15.22
N GLY A 153 8.68 49.77 -16.07
CA GLY A 153 9.48 49.25 -17.17
C GLY A 153 10.40 48.08 -16.88
N GLY A 154 10.10 46.95 -17.48
CA GLY A 154 11.03 45.85 -17.69
C GLY A 154 10.46 44.87 -18.68
N GLN A 155 10.61 45.15 -19.96
CA GLN A 155 10.42 44.16 -21.06
C GLN A 155 11.64 43.25 -21.07
N GLY A 156 11.43 41.96 -20.96
CA GLY A 156 12.42 40.91 -21.21
C GLY A 156 11.96 39.94 -22.30
N LEU A 157 12.40 40.20 -23.48
CA LEU A 157 12.32 39.30 -24.63
C LEU A 157 13.45 38.26 -24.58
N GLY A 158 13.20 37.07 -25.01
CA GLY A 158 14.21 36.07 -25.34
C GLY A 158 13.78 34.71 -24.84
N GLY A 159 13.71 33.70 -25.62
CA GLY A 159 14.23 33.30 -26.88
C GLY A 159 14.00 31.83 -26.98
N GLY A 160 13.59 31.41 -28.13
CA GLY A 160 13.28 30.07 -28.60
C GLY A 160 14.41 29.06 -28.47
N GLY A 161 14.02 27.83 -28.29
CA GLY A 161 14.87 26.67 -28.42
C GLY A 161 14.06 25.53 -29.05
N GLN A 162 13.98 25.51 -30.39
CA GLN A 162 13.53 24.35 -31.12
C GLN A 162 14.67 23.34 -31.20
N GLY A 163 14.44 22.13 -30.70
CA GLY A 163 15.30 20.99 -30.92
C GLY A 163 14.52 19.88 -31.63
N LYS A 164 14.54 19.91 -32.96
CA LYS A 164 14.18 18.77 -33.80
C LYS A 164 15.39 17.86 -33.91
N GLY A 165 15.22 16.57 -33.63
CA GLY A 165 16.16 15.53 -34.00
C GLY A 165 15.42 14.27 -34.45
N PRO A 166 15.43 13.91 -35.74
CA PRO A 166 14.94 12.62 -36.19
C PRO A 166 16.09 11.61 -36.20
N GLY A 167 15.95 10.55 -35.40
CA GLY A 167 16.82 9.39 -35.46
C GLY A 167 16.15 8.24 -36.22
N GLN A 168 16.50 8.08 -37.46
CA GLN A 168 16.16 6.94 -38.30
C GLN A 168 17.13 5.77 -38.05
N GLY A 169 16.61 4.54 -38.16
CA GLY A 169 17.37 3.50 -38.84
C GLY A 169 17.92 2.39 -37.97
N GLY A 170 17.35 1.21 -38.08
CA GLY A 170 17.92 -0.03 -37.64
C GLY A 170 17.12 -1.24 -38.14
N ARG A 171 17.16 -1.47 -39.45
CA ARG A 171 16.74 -2.76 -40.04
C ARG A 171 17.84 -3.77 -39.79
N GLY A 172 17.59 -4.80 -39.03
CA GLY A 172 18.41 -6.01 -38.92
C GLY A 172 17.68 -7.18 -39.58
N LYS A 173 18.14 -7.53 -40.78
CA LYS A 173 17.79 -8.76 -41.48
C LYS A 173 18.66 -9.91 -41.00
N GLY A 174 18.08 -11.12 -40.94
CA GLY A 174 18.80 -12.29 -41.39
C GLY A 174 19.20 -13.30 -40.30
N GLY A 175 18.69 -14.51 -40.44
CA GLY A 175 19.20 -15.69 -39.78
C GLY A 175 18.29 -16.90 -39.98
N ARG A 176 18.26 -17.45 -41.18
CA ARG A 176 17.81 -18.81 -41.50
C ARG A 176 18.93 -19.76 -41.12
N GLY A 177 18.60 -20.84 -40.49
CA GLY A 177 19.37 -22.06 -40.34
C GLY A 177 18.49 -23.05 -39.58
N GLY A 178 17.96 -24.13 -40.07
CA GLY A 178 18.43 -25.09 -41.07
C GLY A 178 19.33 -26.10 -40.38
N GLY A 179 18.80 -27.20 -39.90
CA GLY A 179 19.54 -28.31 -39.34
C GLY A 179 18.59 -29.36 -38.78
N MET A 180 18.28 -30.26 -39.60
CA MET A 180 18.03 -31.70 -39.46
C MET A 180 19.13 -32.38 -38.64
N PHE A 181 18.77 -33.15 -37.66
CA PHE A 181 19.00 -34.60 -37.55
C PHE A 181 18.20 -35.06 -36.33
#